data_05414d6f0f73d7480f6f2f1f305ed5df
#
_entry.id   05414d6f0f73d7480f6f2f1f305ed5df
#
_cell.length_a   1.000
_cell.length_b   1.000
_cell.length_c   1.000
_cell.angle_alpha   90.00
_cell.angle_beta   90.00
_cell.angle_gamma   90.00
#
_symmetry.space_group_name_H-M   'P 1'
#
loop_
_entity.id
_entity.type
_entity.pdbx_description
1 polymer ?
#
loop_
_entity_poly.entity_id
_entity_poly.type
_entity_poly.pdbx_seq_one_letter_code
_entity_poly.pdbx_strand_id
1 'polypeptide(L)'
;PIFVELRSLNEFSAYDLKTLIRHTIARNGIAEDVFDYFCRLGKFCFILDGFDEVIEEARAPLQHQILDLASRFNDCCFVVSSRPDNRFSGWQSFQTYQSAPFTYDQVKELLQRVPFDPEFKQRFLKKLDKKFYEANASFLSNPLLSIMMMMTFKENMNIPRSMNIFYDQAFSTLYQWHDATKAYSRQKTLDIEEFSKSFGVFCLLSYYNEQYEFSLTEIREYISMSNKVLNYSFEPDDVIR
;
A
#
# COMPACT_ATOMS: atom_id res chain seq x y z
N PRO A 1 -16.42 -2.72 -15.91
CA PRO A 1 -15.00 -2.87 -15.58
C PRO A 1 -14.72 -4.26 -15.00
N ILE A 2 -13.52 -4.77 -15.25
CA ILE A 2 -12.99 -5.97 -14.63
C ILE A 2 -11.82 -5.54 -13.74
N PHE A 3 -11.96 -5.70 -12.43
CA PHE A 3 -10.94 -5.34 -11.47
C PHE A 3 -10.11 -6.59 -11.12
N VAL A 4 -8.79 -6.48 -11.20
CA VAL A 4 -7.84 -7.57 -10.99
C VAL A 4 -6.73 -7.09 -10.06
N GLU A 5 -6.63 -7.68 -8.87
CA GLU A 5 -5.51 -7.45 -7.95
C GLU A 5 -4.29 -8.26 -8.40
N LEU A 6 -3.30 -7.60 -8.98
CA LEU A 6 -2.11 -8.28 -9.55
C LEU A 6 -1.27 -9.00 -8.49
N ARG A 7 -1.28 -8.54 -7.24
CA ARG A 7 -0.60 -9.25 -6.12
C ARG A 7 -1.05 -10.70 -5.97
N SER A 8 -2.29 -11.04 -6.37
CA SER A 8 -2.78 -12.41 -6.33
C SER A 8 -1.96 -13.36 -7.23
N LEU A 9 -1.21 -12.84 -8.21
CA LEU A 9 -0.29 -13.64 -9.02
C LEU A 9 0.82 -14.28 -8.19
N ASN A 10 1.20 -13.70 -7.06
CA ASN A 10 2.23 -14.25 -6.18
C ASN A 10 1.83 -15.61 -5.58
N GLU A 11 0.53 -15.93 -5.58
CA GLU A 11 -0.01 -17.20 -5.10
C GLU A 11 -0.04 -18.29 -6.20
N PHE A 12 0.16 -17.91 -7.48
CA PHE A 12 0.15 -18.82 -8.62
C PHE A 12 1.57 -19.16 -9.07
N SER A 13 1.87 -20.44 -9.21
CA SER A 13 3.19 -20.92 -9.61
C SER A 13 3.65 -20.50 -11.02
N ALA A 14 2.71 -20.11 -11.89
CA ALA A 14 2.97 -19.74 -13.28
C ALA A 14 2.91 -18.23 -13.57
N TYR A 15 2.57 -17.40 -12.60
CA TYR A 15 2.36 -15.93 -12.75
C TYR A 15 1.57 -15.55 -14.03
N ASP A 16 0.53 -16.35 -14.34
CA ASP A 16 -0.24 -16.21 -15.58
C ASP A 16 -1.43 -15.27 -15.39
N LEU A 17 -1.32 -14.07 -15.99
CA LEU A 17 -2.34 -13.03 -15.95
C LEU A 17 -3.67 -13.52 -16.56
N LYS A 18 -3.62 -14.32 -17.62
CA LYS A 18 -4.82 -14.84 -18.28
C LYS A 18 -5.61 -15.75 -17.34
N THR A 19 -4.92 -16.62 -16.61
CA THR A 19 -5.54 -17.47 -15.61
C THR A 19 -6.15 -16.63 -14.48
N LEU A 20 -5.46 -15.60 -13.97
CA LEU A 20 -6.00 -14.71 -12.95
C LEU A 20 -7.26 -13.97 -13.43
N ILE A 21 -7.26 -13.45 -14.66
CA ILE A 21 -8.43 -12.81 -15.24
C ILE A 21 -9.59 -13.81 -15.35
N ARG A 22 -9.35 -15.04 -15.83
CA ARG A 22 -10.38 -16.09 -15.92
C ARG A 22 -10.98 -16.42 -14.56
N HIS A 23 -10.18 -16.54 -13.52
CA HIS A 23 -10.67 -16.71 -12.15
C HIS A 23 -11.57 -15.54 -11.71
N THR A 24 -11.16 -14.33 -12.02
CA THR A 24 -11.92 -13.12 -11.68
C THR A 24 -13.26 -13.08 -12.39
N ILE A 25 -13.31 -13.37 -13.70
CA ILE A 25 -14.56 -13.36 -14.47
C ILE A 25 -15.48 -14.52 -14.07
N ALA A 26 -14.95 -15.70 -13.80
CA ALA A 26 -15.72 -16.84 -13.33
C ALA A 26 -16.41 -16.55 -11.98
N ARG A 27 -15.73 -15.89 -11.04
CA ARG A 27 -16.33 -15.42 -9.78
C ARG A 27 -17.49 -14.44 -9.98
N ASN A 28 -17.47 -13.68 -11.08
CA ASN A 28 -18.53 -12.73 -11.46
C ASN A 28 -19.61 -13.36 -12.34
N GLY A 29 -19.58 -14.68 -12.55
CA GLY A 29 -20.60 -15.42 -13.29
C GLY A 29 -20.57 -15.20 -14.82
N ILE A 30 -19.43 -14.75 -15.37
CA ILE A 30 -19.26 -14.53 -16.81
C ILE A 30 -18.66 -15.81 -17.44
N ALA A 31 -19.35 -16.38 -18.42
CA ALA A 31 -18.84 -17.54 -19.18
C ALA A 31 -17.69 -17.11 -20.13
N GLU A 32 -16.73 -18.01 -20.38
CA GLU A 32 -15.50 -17.69 -21.11
C GLU A 32 -15.75 -17.28 -22.58
N ASP A 33 -16.69 -17.92 -23.25
CA ASP A 33 -17.09 -17.59 -24.63
C ASP A 33 -17.73 -16.19 -24.72
N VAL A 34 -18.55 -15.83 -23.73
CA VAL A 34 -19.13 -14.50 -23.58
C VAL A 34 -18.03 -13.46 -23.32
N PHE A 35 -17.08 -13.79 -22.47
CA PHE A 35 -15.94 -12.91 -22.17
C PHE A 35 -15.13 -12.61 -23.44
N ASP A 36 -14.69 -13.64 -24.18
CA ASP A 36 -13.89 -13.48 -25.41
C ASP A 36 -14.67 -12.67 -26.47
N TYR A 37 -15.97 -12.88 -26.58
CA TYR A 37 -16.82 -12.11 -27.48
C TYR A 37 -16.84 -10.61 -27.13
N PHE A 38 -17.07 -10.28 -25.87
CA PHE A 38 -17.11 -8.88 -25.44
C PHE A 38 -15.73 -8.20 -25.42
N CYS A 39 -14.64 -8.95 -25.23
CA CYS A 39 -13.28 -8.42 -25.42
C CYS A 39 -13.05 -7.97 -26.86
N ARG A 40 -13.46 -8.77 -27.86
CA ARG A 40 -13.35 -8.42 -29.28
C ARG A 40 -14.21 -7.21 -29.67
N LEU A 41 -15.29 -6.97 -28.95
CA LEU A 41 -16.15 -5.81 -29.13
C LEU A 41 -15.70 -4.56 -28.36
N GLY A 42 -14.57 -4.61 -27.65
CA GLY A 42 -14.07 -3.50 -26.86
C GLY A 42 -14.99 -3.09 -25.70
N LYS A 43 -15.76 -4.02 -25.11
CA LYS A 43 -16.76 -3.70 -24.09
C LYS A 43 -16.24 -3.74 -22.66
N PHE A 44 -14.98 -4.15 -22.46
CA PHE A 44 -14.38 -4.22 -21.14
C PHE A 44 -13.40 -3.08 -20.89
N CYS A 45 -13.36 -2.68 -19.61
CA CYS A 45 -12.29 -1.90 -19.04
C CYS A 45 -11.59 -2.78 -17.99
N PHE A 46 -10.33 -3.10 -18.21
CA PHE A 46 -9.50 -3.85 -17.28
C PHE A 46 -8.81 -2.87 -16.35
N ILE A 47 -8.97 -3.07 -15.04
CA ILE A 47 -8.29 -2.33 -13.99
C ILE A 47 -7.35 -3.32 -13.30
N LEU A 48 -6.07 -3.24 -13.63
CA LEU A 48 -4.98 -4.10 -13.16
C LEU A 48 -4.27 -3.36 -12.03
N ASP A 49 -4.60 -3.71 -10.79
CA ASP A 49 -4.17 -2.95 -9.62
C ASP A 49 -2.93 -3.55 -8.97
N GLY A 50 -1.96 -2.70 -8.61
CA GLY A 50 -0.80 -3.08 -7.82
C GLY A 50 0.30 -3.82 -8.58
N PHE A 51 0.76 -3.30 -9.73
CA PHE A 51 1.87 -3.91 -10.50
C PHE A 51 3.16 -4.04 -9.65
N ASP A 52 3.43 -3.06 -8.80
CA ASP A 52 4.58 -3.06 -7.88
C ASP A 52 4.45 -4.06 -6.72
N GLU A 53 3.26 -4.58 -6.45
CA GLU A 53 3.02 -5.59 -5.42
C GLU A 53 3.34 -7.03 -5.89
N VAL A 54 3.60 -7.19 -7.19
CA VAL A 54 4.05 -8.47 -7.76
C VAL A 54 5.54 -8.65 -7.49
N ILE A 55 5.96 -9.86 -7.14
CA ILE A 55 7.38 -10.16 -6.88
C ILE A 55 8.25 -9.82 -8.09
N GLU A 56 9.48 -9.38 -7.83
CA GLU A 56 10.38 -8.80 -8.84
C GLU A 56 10.59 -9.71 -10.05
N GLU A 57 10.78 -11.00 -9.81
CA GLU A 57 11.06 -11.99 -10.85
C GLU A 57 9.88 -12.17 -11.82
N ALA A 58 8.66 -11.90 -11.35
CA ALA A 58 7.44 -12.04 -12.15
C ALA A 58 7.06 -10.74 -12.89
N ARG A 59 7.62 -9.58 -12.52
CA ARG A 59 7.22 -8.27 -13.12
C ARG A 59 7.55 -8.19 -14.60
N ALA A 60 8.72 -8.67 -15.05
CA ALA A 60 9.08 -8.64 -16.47
C ALA A 60 8.18 -9.55 -17.32
N PRO A 61 7.94 -10.83 -16.95
CA PRO A 61 6.93 -11.65 -17.63
C PRO A 61 5.53 -11.04 -17.62
N LEU A 62 5.09 -10.48 -16.50
CA LEU A 62 3.78 -9.82 -16.37
C LEU A 62 3.65 -8.62 -17.30
N GLN A 63 4.69 -7.78 -17.39
CA GLN A 63 4.73 -6.68 -18.34
C GLN A 63 4.44 -7.15 -19.77
N HIS A 64 5.11 -8.20 -20.22
CA HIS A 64 4.88 -8.77 -21.55
C HIS A 64 3.45 -9.26 -21.73
N GLN A 65 2.88 -9.91 -20.72
CA GLN A 65 1.50 -10.39 -20.77
C GLN A 65 0.48 -9.23 -20.82
N ILE A 66 0.70 -8.15 -20.07
CA ILE A 66 -0.18 -6.97 -20.12
C ILE A 66 -0.12 -6.30 -21.48
N LEU A 67 1.08 -6.11 -22.04
CA LEU A 67 1.25 -5.47 -23.35
C LEU A 67 0.67 -6.32 -24.49
N ASP A 68 0.85 -7.66 -24.44
CA ASP A 68 0.25 -8.58 -25.40
C ASP A 68 -1.29 -8.55 -25.32
N LEU A 69 -1.84 -8.58 -24.11
CA LEU A 69 -3.29 -8.52 -23.89
C LEU A 69 -3.88 -7.22 -24.39
N ALA A 70 -3.23 -6.08 -24.12
CA ALA A 70 -3.66 -4.76 -24.59
C ALA A 70 -3.56 -4.63 -26.12
N SER A 71 -2.52 -5.20 -26.72
CA SER A 71 -2.36 -5.24 -28.18
C SER A 71 -3.44 -6.12 -28.85
N ARG A 72 -3.77 -7.27 -28.25
CA ARG A 72 -4.76 -8.21 -28.76
C ARG A 72 -6.18 -7.66 -28.68
N PHE A 73 -6.50 -6.91 -27.64
CA PHE A 73 -7.82 -6.33 -27.39
C PHE A 73 -7.74 -4.80 -27.35
N ASN A 74 -7.21 -4.22 -28.41
CA ASN A 74 -6.91 -2.79 -28.52
C ASN A 74 -8.14 -1.86 -28.44
N ASP A 75 -9.35 -2.39 -28.63
CA ASP A 75 -10.60 -1.67 -28.44
C ASP A 75 -11.09 -1.68 -26.98
N CYS A 76 -10.45 -2.48 -26.09
CA CYS A 76 -10.69 -2.46 -24.66
C CYS A 76 -9.85 -1.37 -23.98
N CYS A 77 -10.35 -0.85 -22.86
CA CYS A 77 -9.60 0.06 -22.02
C CYS A 77 -8.76 -0.74 -21.00
N PHE A 78 -7.49 -0.37 -20.85
CA PHE A 78 -6.60 -0.94 -19.83
C PHE A 78 -6.07 0.17 -18.91
N VAL A 79 -6.21 -0.03 -17.61
CA VAL A 79 -5.66 0.82 -16.57
C VAL A 79 -4.77 -0.04 -15.70
N VAL A 80 -3.52 0.38 -15.50
CA VAL A 80 -2.57 -0.29 -14.61
C VAL A 80 -2.17 0.68 -13.51
N SER A 81 -2.33 0.30 -12.26
CA SER A 81 -1.84 1.07 -11.12
C SER A 81 -0.52 0.51 -10.61
N SER A 82 0.36 1.39 -10.18
CA SER A 82 1.66 1.05 -9.58
C SER A 82 2.25 2.24 -8.84
N ARG A 83 3.20 1.99 -7.97
CA ARG A 83 4.16 3.02 -7.56
C ARG A 83 5.03 3.43 -8.74
N PRO A 84 5.69 4.61 -8.70
CA PRO A 84 6.61 5.04 -9.76
C PRO A 84 7.67 3.98 -10.05
N ASP A 85 7.79 3.59 -11.34
CA ASP A 85 8.77 2.62 -11.81
C ASP A 85 9.28 3.05 -13.20
N ASN A 86 10.59 2.99 -13.42
CA ASN A 86 11.22 3.37 -14.69
C ASN A 86 10.84 2.45 -15.85
N ARG A 87 10.35 1.24 -15.58
CA ARG A 87 9.89 0.27 -16.59
C ARG A 87 8.76 0.81 -17.46
N PHE A 88 7.89 1.66 -16.89
CA PHE A 88 6.77 2.23 -17.63
C PHE A 88 7.18 3.16 -18.77
N SER A 89 8.40 3.69 -18.75
CA SER A 89 8.93 4.50 -19.87
C SER A 89 8.99 3.75 -21.21
N GLY A 90 9.05 2.41 -21.16
CA GLY A 90 9.05 1.55 -22.35
C GLY A 90 7.65 1.11 -22.83
N TRP A 91 6.57 1.48 -22.14
CA TRP A 91 5.20 1.06 -22.47
C TRP A 91 4.55 1.99 -23.50
N GLN A 92 5.00 1.94 -24.76
CA GLN A 92 4.60 2.88 -25.81
C GLN A 92 3.09 2.94 -26.07
N SER A 93 2.34 1.87 -25.81
CA SER A 93 0.88 1.81 -25.95
C SER A 93 0.10 2.35 -24.77
N PHE A 94 0.79 2.73 -23.66
CA PHE A 94 0.18 3.28 -22.47
C PHE A 94 0.60 4.72 -22.24
N GLN A 95 -0.33 5.53 -21.74
CA GLN A 95 -0.02 6.87 -21.21
C GLN A 95 0.16 6.79 -19.71
N THR A 96 1.28 7.31 -19.21
CA THR A 96 1.56 7.36 -17.77
C THR A 96 1.00 8.64 -17.17
N TYR A 97 0.23 8.49 -16.10
CA TYR A 97 -0.31 9.57 -15.28
C TYR A 97 0.20 9.43 -13.86
N GLN A 98 0.46 10.53 -13.21
CA GLN A 98 0.82 10.57 -11.80
C GLN A 98 -0.37 11.06 -10.98
N SER A 99 -0.69 10.37 -9.87
CA SER A 99 -1.72 10.82 -8.95
C SER A 99 -1.35 12.17 -8.34
N ALA A 100 -2.25 13.14 -8.44
CA ALA A 100 -2.05 14.43 -7.82
C ALA A 100 -2.22 14.34 -6.29
N PRO A 101 -1.47 15.14 -5.51
CA PRO A 101 -1.71 15.28 -4.09
C PRO A 101 -3.15 15.77 -3.82
N PHE A 102 -3.74 15.33 -2.71
CA PHE A 102 -5.07 15.77 -2.32
C PHE A 102 -5.08 17.27 -1.98
N THR A 103 -6.09 17.97 -2.45
CA THR A 103 -6.40 19.34 -2.05
C THR A 103 -7.04 19.39 -0.65
N TYR A 104 -7.09 20.57 -0.04
CA TYR A 104 -7.79 20.79 1.23
C TYR A 104 -9.22 20.22 1.25
N ASP A 105 -9.99 20.49 0.19
CA ASP A 105 -11.38 20.04 0.12
C ASP A 105 -11.49 18.52 -0.01
N GLN A 106 -10.59 17.89 -0.78
CA GLN A 106 -10.52 16.44 -0.91
C GLN A 106 -10.13 15.75 0.39
N VAL A 107 -9.15 16.31 1.14
CA VAL A 107 -8.79 15.80 2.46
C VAL A 107 -9.96 15.87 3.43
N LYS A 108 -10.65 17.01 3.44
CA LYS A 108 -11.83 17.19 4.30
C LYS A 108 -12.94 16.21 3.96
N GLU A 109 -13.22 15.99 2.67
CA GLU A 109 -14.20 15.03 2.20
C GLU A 109 -13.80 13.59 2.58
N LEU A 110 -12.53 13.22 2.38
CA LEU A 110 -12.01 11.91 2.78
C LEU A 110 -12.25 11.67 4.27
N LEU A 111 -11.81 12.59 5.12
CA LEU A 111 -11.92 12.45 6.58
C LEU A 111 -13.38 12.42 7.06
N GLN A 112 -14.30 13.07 6.36
CA GLN A 112 -15.73 12.95 6.64
C GLN A 112 -16.27 11.55 6.37
N ARG A 113 -15.77 10.89 5.33
CA ARG A 113 -16.22 9.53 4.91
C ARG A 113 -15.62 8.40 5.74
N VAL A 114 -14.43 8.60 6.32
CA VAL A 114 -13.79 7.56 7.13
C VAL A 114 -14.68 7.18 8.31
N PRO A 115 -14.96 5.88 8.54
CA PRO A 115 -15.71 5.42 9.70
C PRO A 115 -14.87 5.62 10.97
N PHE A 116 -15.16 6.68 11.71
CA PHE A 116 -14.44 7.05 12.92
C PHE A 116 -15.40 7.67 13.93
N ASP A 117 -15.01 7.74 15.22
CA ASP A 117 -15.82 8.34 16.25
C ASP A 117 -16.29 9.76 15.87
N PRO A 118 -17.61 10.04 15.86
CA PRO A 118 -18.15 11.30 15.33
C PRO A 118 -17.65 12.54 16.09
N GLU A 119 -17.49 12.44 17.40
CA GLU A 119 -17.09 13.57 18.23
C GLU A 119 -15.64 13.98 17.95
N PHE A 120 -14.71 12.99 17.93
CA PHE A 120 -13.31 13.23 17.59
C PHE A 120 -13.16 13.73 16.16
N LYS A 121 -13.88 13.13 15.22
CA LYS A 121 -13.89 13.57 13.81
C LYS A 121 -14.27 15.04 13.70
N GLN A 122 -15.35 15.46 14.34
CA GLN A 122 -15.77 16.85 14.34
C GLN A 122 -14.75 17.79 14.98
N ARG A 123 -14.15 17.39 16.10
CA ARG A 123 -13.09 18.17 16.76
C ARG A 123 -11.88 18.36 15.85
N PHE A 124 -11.45 17.29 15.17
CA PHE A 124 -10.33 17.35 14.23
C PHE A 124 -10.67 18.26 13.04
N LEU A 125 -11.83 18.05 12.40
CA LEU A 125 -12.29 18.83 11.25
C LEU A 125 -12.46 20.32 11.56
N LYS A 126 -12.77 20.70 12.79
CA LYS A 126 -12.78 22.11 13.24
C LYS A 126 -11.38 22.72 13.28
N LYS A 127 -10.35 21.92 13.58
CA LYS A 127 -8.95 22.36 13.58
C LYS A 127 -8.33 22.35 12.17
N LEU A 128 -8.86 21.54 11.27
CA LEU A 128 -8.43 21.44 9.88
C LEU A 128 -8.98 22.61 9.07
N ASP A 129 -8.38 23.78 9.20
CA ASP A 129 -8.62 24.94 8.33
C ASP A 129 -7.58 25.00 7.19
N LYS A 130 -7.79 25.92 6.23
CA LYS A 130 -6.86 26.07 5.09
C LYS A 130 -5.45 26.43 5.53
N LYS A 131 -5.30 27.29 6.53
CA LYS A 131 -4.00 27.72 7.04
C LYS A 131 -3.25 26.53 7.65
N PHE A 132 -3.96 25.71 8.41
CA PHE A 132 -3.40 24.49 8.97
C PHE A 132 -3.02 23.47 7.89
N TYR A 133 -3.89 23.30 6.87
CA TYR A 133 -3.58 22.44 5.73
C TYR A 133 -2.33 22.92 4.98
N GLU A 134 -2.22 24.20 4.65
CA GLU A 134 -1.07 24.78 3.94
C GLU A 134 0.24 24.61 4.73
N ALA A 135 0.19 24.83 6.04
CA ALA A 135 1.36 24.63 6.92
C ALA A 135 1.81 23.16 7.03
N ASN A 136 0.93 22.21 6.73
CA ASN A 136 1.17 20.79 6.85
C ASN A 136 0.86 20.01 5.54
N ALA A 137 0.95 20.67 4.39
CA ALA A 137 0.56 20.11 3.10
C ALA A 137 1.35 18.86 2.72
N SER A 138 2.62 18.76 3.12
CA SER A 138 3.46 17.55 2.89
C SER A 138 2.88 16.27 3.51
N PHE A 139 2.05 16.40 4.55
CA PHE A 139 1.33 15.30 5.17
C PHE A 139 -0.10 15.19 4.70
N LEU A 140 -0.82 16.29 4.84
CA LEU A 140 -2.26 16.30 4.66
C LEU A 140 -2.67 16.04 3.21
N SER A 141 -1.81 16.35 2.25
CA SER A 141 -2.07 16.03 0.85
C SER A 141 -1.94 14.52 0.53
N ASN A 142 -1.41 13.74 1.46
CA ASN A 142 -1.40 12.28 1.36
C ASN A 142 -2.61 11.70 2.12
N PRO A 143 -3.49 10.92 1.45
CA PRO A 143 -4.69 10.36 2.08
C PRO A 143 -4.41 9.54 3.33
N LEU A 144 -3.41 8.65 3.29
CA LEU A 144 -3.04 7.80 4.42
C LEU A 144 -2.56 8.64 5.60
N LEU A 145 -1.62 9.57 5.35
CA LEU A 145 -1.06 10.40 6.42
C LEU A 145 -2.11 11.33 7.04
N SER A 146 -3.08 11.80 6.26
CA SER A 146 -4.18 12.62 6.78
C SER A 146 -5.10 11.82 7.72
N ILE A 147 -5.39 10.54 7.39
CA ILE A 147 -6.15 9.64 8.26
C ILE A 147 -5.34 9.35 9.54
N MET A 148 -4.06 9.03 9.40
CA MET A 148 -3.17 8.77 10.54
C MET A 148 -3.10 9.99 11.46
N MET A 149 -3.05 11.21 10.92
CA MET A 149 -3.06 12.44 11.73
C MET A 149 -4.36 12.61 12.51
N MET A 150 -5.51 12.26 11.92
CA MET A 150 -6.78 12.26 12.64
C MET A 150 -6.79 11.20 13.76
N MET A 151 -6.20 10.02 13.54
CA MET A 151 -6.10 8.95 14.55
C MET A 151 -5.19 9.36 15.71
N THR A 152 -4.01 9.90 15.43
CA THR A 152 -3.08 10.38 16.48
C THR A 152 -3.64 11.57 17.27
N PHE A 153 -4.46 12.40 16.64
CA PHE A 153 -5.17 13.47 17.32
C PHE A 153 -6.13 12.94 18.39
N LYS A 154 -6.75 11.78 18.16
CA LYS A 154 -7.61 11.13 19.16
C LYS A 154 -6.84 10.81 20.45
N GLU A 155 -5.66 10.25 20.32
CA GLU A 155 -4.84 9.83 21.46
C GLU A 155 -4.29 11.01 22.28
N ASN A 156 -3.85 12.08 21.60
CA ASN A 156 -3.08 13.14 22.21
C ASN A 156 -3.83 14.46 22.37
N MET A 157 -5.04 14.59 21.82
CA MET A 157 -5.86 15.83 21.77
C MET A 157 -5.13 17.04 21.16
N ASN A 158 -3.91 16.86 20.67
CA ASN A 158 -3.07 17.87 20.05
C ASN A 158 -2.52 17.37 18.72
N ILE A 159 -2.24 18.32 17.84
CA ILE A 159 -1.55 18.05 16.59
C ILE A 159 -0.05 18.11 16.86
N PRO A 160 0.72 17.11 16.41
CA PRO A 160 2.17 17.11 16.60
C PRO A 160 2.82 18.36 16.01
N ARG A 161 3.78 18.94 16.74
CA ARG A 161 4.47 20.16 16.31
C ARG A 161 5.57 19.92 15.28
N SER A 162 5.99 18.67 15.10
CA SER A 162 7.06 18.27 14.18
C SER A 162 6.81 16.89 13.59
N MET A 163 7.46 16.61 12.44
CA MET A 163 7.34 15.36 11.69
C MET A 163 7.70 14.13 12.51
N ASN A 164 8.84 14.18 13.18
CA ASN A 164 9.33 13.07 13.99
C ASN A 164 8.36 12.70 15.10
N ILE A 165 7.79 13.69 15.81
CA ILE A 165 6.75 13.44 16.83
C ILE A 165 5.50 12.82 16.20
N PHE A 166 5.10 13.29 15.02
CA PHE A 166 3.96 12.72 14.31
C PHE A 166 4.22 11.25 13.93
N TYR A 167 5.37 10.93 13.34
CA TYR A 167 5.67 9.56 12.96
C TYR A 167 5.78 8.62 14.16
N ASP A 168 6.36 9.08 15.25
CA ASP A 168 6.44 8.32 16.50
C ASP A 168 5.03 8.00 17.05
N GLN A 169 4.16 9.00 17.11
CA GLN A 169 2.77 8.83 17.54
C GLN A 169 1.98 7.96 16.58
N ALA A 170 2.16 8.13 15.26
CA ALA A 170 1.49 7.33 14.24
C ALA A 170 1.93 5.86 14.32
N PHE A 171 3.22 5.61 14.50
CA PHE A 171 3.74 4.26 14.71
C PHE A 171 3.10 3.60 15.94
N SER A 172 3.10 4.28 17.08
CA SER A 172 2.48 3.78 18.30
C SER A 172 0.99 3.50 18.13
N THR A 173 0.27 4.41 17.47
CA THR A 173 -1.18 4.26 17.19
C THR A 173 -1.45 3.07 16.26
N LEU A 174 -0.67 2.90 15.20
CA LEU A 174 -0.82 1.77 14.28
C LEU A 174 -0.51 0.44 14.95
N TYR A 175 0.54 0.40 15.75
CA TYR A 175 0.91 -0.79 16.50
C TYR A 175 -0.19 -1.24 17.45
N GLN A 176 -0.78 -0.29 18.21
CA GLN A 176 -1.88 -0.58 19.12
C GLN A 176 -3.17 -0.97 18.38
N TRP A 177 -3.46 -0.30 17.25
CA TRP A 177 -4.67 -0.57 16.49
C TRP A 177 -4.61 -1.91 15.76
N HIS A 178 -3.47 -2.27 15.24
CA HIS A 178 -3.24 -3.58 14.63
C HIS A 178 -3.45 -4.71 15.64
N ASP A 179 -3.05 -4.51 16.88
CA ASP A 179 -3.30 -5.47 17.96
C ASP A 179 -4.79 -5.57 18.34
N ALA A 180 -5.49 -4.45 18.40
CA ALA A 180 -6.92 -4.42 18.75
C ALA A 180 -7.82 -5.06 17.67
N THR A 181 -7.42 -5.03 16.41
CA THR A 181 -8.17 -5.61 15.28
C THR A 181 -7.92 -7.10 15.09
N LYS A 182 -6.78 -7.62 15.58
CA LYS A 182 -6.51 -9.06 15.63
C LYS A 182 -7.18 -9.64 16.89
N ALA A 183 -8.47 -10.00 16.79
CA ALA A 183 -9.27 -10.65 17.86
C ALA A 183 -8.75 -12.04 18.30
N TYR A 184 -7.57 -12.45 17.86
CA TYR A 184 -6.87 -13.66 18.31
C TYR A 184 -5.63 -13.24 19.11
N SER A 185 -5.65 -13.56 20.39
CA SER A 185 -4.52 -13.41 21.32
C SER A 185 -3.34 -14.26 20.85
N ARG A 186 -2.48 -13.70 19.97
CA ARG A 186 -1.11 -14.22 19.85
C ARG A 186 -0.33 -13.70 21.04
N GLN A 187 0.37 -14.58 21.74
CA GLN A 187 1.38 -14.18 22.72
C GLN A 187 2.35 -13.24 22.01
N LYS A 188 2.41 -11.99 22.46
CA LYS A 188 3.40 -11.03 21.95
C LYS A 188 4.78 -11.56 22.30
N THR A 189 5.60 -11.76 21.31
CA THR A 189 7.00 -12.15 21.47
C THR A 189 7.86 -10.93 21.81
N LEU A 190 7.45 -9.73 21.32
CA LEU A 190 8.10 -8.45 21.59
C LEU A 190 7.10 -7.44 22.17
N ASP A 191 7.57 -6.60 23.07
CA ASP A 191 6.83 -5.40 23.44
C ASP A 191 7.03 -4.27 22.41
N ILE A 192 6.24 -3.19 22.52
CA ILE A 192 6.30 -2.06 21.58
C ILE A 192 7.66 -1.36 21.60
N GLU A 193 8.32 -1.30 22.73
CA GLU A 193 9.62 -0.62 22.89
C GLU A 193 10.72 -1.44 22.21
N GLU A 194 10.73 -2.75 22.42
CA GLU A 194 11.67 -3.67 21.80
C GLU A 194 11.48 -3.70 20.27
N PHE A 195 10.23 -3.81 19.81
CA PHE A 195 9.91 -3.75 18.38
C PHE A 195 10.34 -2.42 17.75
N SER A 196 10.02 -1.28 18.40
CA SER A 196 10.39 0.05 17.92
C SER A 196 11.89 0.22 17.78
N LYS A 197 12.68 -0.26 18.77
CA LYS A 197 14.14 -0.22 18.72
C LYS A 197 14.69 -1.09 17.60
N SER A 198 14.20 -2.32 17.48
CA SER A 198 14.63 -3.25 16.42
C SER A 198 14.31 -2.68 15.03
N PHE A 199 13.10 -2.16 14.84
CA PHE A 199 12.68 -1.53 13.59
C PHE A 199 13.47 -0.25 13.30
N GLY A 200 13.78 0.56 14.33
CA GLY A 200 14.61 1.75 14.18
C GLY A 200 16.02 1.43 13.68
N VAL A 201 16.65 0.37 14.21
CA VAL A 201 17.98 -0.09 13.74
C VAL A 201 17.86 -0.66 12.32
N PHE A 202 16.82 -1.44 12.03
CA PHE A 202 16.53 -1.91 10.66
C PHE A 202 16.47 -0.74 9.68
N CYS A 203 15.68 0.29 9.99
CA CYS A 203 15.54 1.48 9.14
C CYS A 203 16.87 2.25 8.99
N LEU A 204 17.67 2.36 10.06
CA LEU A 204 18.98 3.02 10.02
C LEU A 204 19.94 2.27 9.08
N LEU A 205 20.02 0.95 9.21
CA LEU A 205 20.88 0.11 8.39
C LEU A 205 20.46 0.12 6.92
N SER A 206 19.16 0.02 6.65
CA SER A 206 18.64 0.06 5.29
C SER A 206 18.87 1.43 4.62
N TYR A 207 18.65 2.51 5.36
CA TYR A 207 18.92 3.87 4.88
C TYR A 207 20.42 4.08 4.59
N TYR A 208 21.29 3.60 5.45
CA TYR A 208 22.74 3.68 5.27
C TYR A 208 23.21 2.92 4.02
N ASN A 209 22.58 1.78 3.73
CA ASN A 209 22.89 0.96 2.54
C ASN A 209 22.10 1.41 1.29
N GLU A 210 21.30 2.48 1.37
CA GLU A 210 20.44 2.96 0.29
C GLU A 210 19.50 1.87 -0.27
N GLN A 211 19.12 0.90 0.58
CA GLN A 211 18.23 -0.20 0.23
C GLN A 211 16.82 0.07 0.73
N TYR A 212 15.84 0.09 -0.21
CA TYR A 212 14.45 0.45 0.06
C TYR A 212 13.45 -0.65 -0.31
N GLU A 213 13.92 -1.70 -1.00
CA GLU A 213 13.14 -2.89 -1.33
C GLU A 213 13.84 -4.12 -0.76
N PHE A 214 13.07 -5.06 -0.21
CA PHE A 214 13.62 -6.21 0.52
C PHE A 214 12.88 -7.48 0.16
N SER A 215 13.61 -8.54 -0.12
CA SER A 215 13.12 -9.91 -0.05
C SER A 215 12.96 -10.35 1.42
N LEU A 216 12.18 -11.40 1.65
CA LEU A 216 12.04 -11.98 3.00
C LEU A 216 13.38 -12.41 3.61
N THR A 217 14.32 -12.88 2.79
CA THR A 217 15.65 -13.27 3.24
C THR A 217 16.43 -12.06 3.74
N GLU A 218 16.43 -10.97 3.00
CA GLU A 218 17.10 -9.73 3.39
C GLU A 218 16.47 -9.11 4.65
N ILE A 219 15.13 -9.16 4.78
CA ILE A 219 14.46 -8.70 6.02
C ILE A 219 14.98 -9.49 7.23
N ARG A 220 15.09 -10.82 7.12
CA ARG A 220 15.65 -11.66 8.21
C ARG A 220 17.10 -11.30 8.53
N GLU A 221 17.91 -11.05 7.51
CA GLU A 221 19.30 -10.63 7.70
C GLU A 221 19.39 -9.28 8.41
N TYR A 222 18.62 -8.27 7.99
CA TYR A 222 18.59 -6.97 8.66
C TYR A 222 18.07 -7.04 10.09
N ILE A 223 17.07 -7.87 10.38
CA ILE A 223 16.60 -8.11 11.76
C ILE A 223 17.70 -8.78 12.58
N SER A 224 18.40 -9.76 12.00
CA SER A 224 19.53 -10.41 12.69
C SER A 224 20.68 -9.44 12.98
N MET A 225 20.94 -8.49 12.07
CA MET A 225 21.89 -7.40 12.30
C MET A 225 21.41 -6.46 13.43
N SER A 226 20.12 -6.11 13.43
CA SER A 226 19.49 -5.29 14.47
C SER A 226 19.61 -5.95 15.85
N ASN A 227 19.36 -7.26 15.92
CA ASN A 227 19.53 -8.06 17.13
C ASN A 227 20.97 -7.98 17.68
N LYS A 228 21.98 -8.07 16.80
CA LYS A 228 23.40 -7.95 17.21
C LYS A 228 23.71 -6.56 17.76
N VAL A 229 23.18 -5.50 17.14
CA VAL A 229 23.40 -4.11 17.58
C VAL A 229 22.76 -3.86 18.95
N LEU A 230 21.56 -4.41 19.17
CA LEU A 230 20.76 -4.19 20.39
C LEU A 230 21.01 -5.22 21.49
N ASN A 231 21.83 -6.24 21.24
CA ASN A 231 22.00 -7.41 22.11
C ASN A 231 20.66 -8.14 22.38
N TYR A 232 19.83 -8.24 21.36
CA TYR A 232 18.58 -8.99 21.39
C TYR A 232 18.78 -10.39 20.80
N SER A 233 17.87 -11.32 21.15
CA SER A 233 17.89 -12.71 20.68
C SER A 233 16.55 -13.16 20.09
N PHE A 234 15.81 -12.23 19.47
CA PHE A 234 14.53 -12.55 18.83
C PHE A 234 14.73 -13.37 17.57
N GLU A 235 13.84 -14.33 17.35
CA GLU A 235 13.76 -14.97 16.03
C GLU A 235 13.23 -13.96 15.02
N PRO A 236 13.89 -13.80 13.83
CA PRO A 236 13.46 -12.83 12.84
C PRO A 236 11.98 -12.99 12.41
N ASP A 237 11.47 -14.21 12.38
CA ASP A 237 10.09 -14.51 12.01
C ASP A 237 9.07 -14.01 13.04
N ASP A 238 9.46 -13.80 14.29
CA ASP A 238 8.60 -13.22 15.33
C ASP A 238 8.45 -11.70 15.16
N VAL A 239 9.43 -11.06 14.54
CA VAL A 239 9.40 -9.62 14.22
C VAL A 239 8.61 -9.35 12.93
N ILE A 240 8.62 -10.28 11.97
CA ILE A 240 7.97 -10.16 10.66
C ILE A 240 6.45 -10.42 10.76
N ARG A 241 6.01 -11.21 11.73
CA ARG A 241 4.59 -11.59 11.95
C ARG A 241 3.76 -10.49 12.59
#